data_2e70482efc79fefa68881acc50e4ec84
#
_entry.id   2e70482efc79fefa68881acc50e4ec84
#
_cell.length_a   1.000
_cell.length_b   1.000
_cell.length_c   1.000
_cell.angle_alpha   90.00
_cell.angle_beta   90.00
_cell.angle_gamma   90.00
#
_symmetry.space_group_name_H-M   'P 1'
#
loop_
_entity.id
_entity.type
_entity.pdbx_description
1 polymer ?
#
loop_
_entity_poly.entity_id
_entity_poly.type
_entity_poly.pdbx_seq_one_letter_code
_entity_poly.pdbx_strand_id
1 'polypeptide(L)'
;PAGTGNAHTDITGATDTTTTTSPTSNPTDHATMSHVQTKPSDDGEPRFAEPAEARFCLTTDAVLVATGRTPNVEGLHLEAAGVELTERGAVKVDELLRTTAADIWALGDVNGGPQHTYISLDDYRVVWSQLNGSDRPYTVKDRKHVPSSTFLATPYSRVGLNEREAKAAGLDYVVKRLPVAAVPKAQVMRRPDGLMKAIVERNTGRILGAMLLSVESHEVINIVKLAMDLDAPASTLRDMVFTHPTIAEALNDLFA
;
A
#
# COMPACT_ATOMS: atom_id res chain seq x y z
N PRO A 1 -51.67 -18.53 13.09
CA PRO A 1 -51.52 -19.94 13.35
C PRO A 1 -50.50 -20.56 12.40
N ALA A 2 -49.55 -21.24 13.00
CA ALA A 2 -48.80 -22.38 12.51
C ALA A 2 -47.95 -22.16 11.22
N GLY A 3 -46.72 -22.56 11.11
CA GLY A 3 -45.87 -23.51 11.82
C GLY A 3 -44.50 -23.50 11.18
N THR A 4 -43.51 -23.53 11.96
CA THR A 4 -42.40 -24.46 12.15
C THR A 4 -41.81 -25.15 10.92
N GLY A 5 -40.50 -25.03 10.79
CA GLY A 5 -39.69 -25.84 9.92
C GLY A 5 -38.20 -25.57 10.14
N ASN A 6 -37.61 -26.03 11.27
CA ASN A 6 -36.18 -26.19 11.48
C ASN A 6 -35.68 -27.33 10.63
N ALA A 7 -34.62 -27.13 9.88
CA ALA A 7 -33.77 -28.20 9.37
C ALA A 7 -32.35 -28.01 9.91
N HIS A 8 -32.06 -28.72 10.99
CA HIS A 8 -30.73 -29.08 11.43
C HIS A 8 -30.11 -30.06 10.41
N THR A 9 -28.96 -29.76 9.88
CA THR A 9 -28.08 -30.78 9.28
C THR A 9 -26.84 -30.91 10.17
N ASP A 10 -26.83 -32.00 10.95
CA ASP A 10 -25.66 -32.54 11.63
C ASP A 10 -24.63 -32.99 10.60
N ILE A 11 -23.40 -32.52 10.75
CA ILE A 11 -22.24 -33.16 10.15
C ILE A 11 -21.36 -33.67 11.30
N THR A 12 -21.49 -34.97 11.54
CA THR A 12 -20.64 -35.74 12.45
C THR A 12 -19.33 -36.13 11.76
N GLY A 13 -18.22 -35.86 12.43
CA GLY A 13 -17.10 -36.81 12.58
C GLY A 13 -16.07 -36.91 11.49
N ALA A 14 -14.91 -36.30 11.75
CA ALA A 14 -13.62 -36.94 11.48
C ALA A 14 -12.60 -36.40 12.48
N THR A 15 -12.24 -37.23 13.41
CA THR A 15 -11.09 -37.06 14.32
C THR A 15 -9.82 -37.44 13.57
N ASP A 16 -8.94 -36.46 13.35
CA ASP A 16 -7.56 -36.78 13.00
C ASP A 16 -6.62 -36.18 14.03
N THR A 17 -6.04 -37.09 14.82
CA THR A 17 -5.03 -36.83 15.82
C THR A 17 -3.68 -36.70 15.14
N THR A 18 -3.20 -35.50 14.94
CA THR A 18 -1.81 -35.24 14.59
C THR A 18 -1.07 -34.62 15.78
N THR A 19 -0.22 -35.42 16.35
CA THR A 19 0.74 -35.07 17.41
C THR A 19 1.73 -34.04 16.85
N THR A 20 1.66 -32.81 17.30
CA THR A 20 2.67 -31.78 16.99
C THR A 20 3.79 -31.85 18.02
N THR A 21 4.92 -32.42 17.64
CA THR A 21 6.20 -32.21 18.30
C THR A 21 6.77 -30.87 17.84
N SER A 22 6.93 -29.94 18.76
CA SER A 22 7.64 -28.68 18.54
C SER A 22 9.14 -28.93 18.33
N PRO A 23 9.77 -28.44 17.28
CA PRO A 23 11.21 -28.33 17.23
C PRO A 23 11.64 -26.96 17.76
N THR A 24 12.38 -26.97 18.86
CA THR A 24 13.26 -25.88 19.26
C THR A 24 14.40 -25.79 18.25
N SER A 25 14.44 -24.79 17.42
CA SER A 25 15.59 -24.50 16.56
C SER A 25 16.04 -23.06 16.69
N ASN A 26 17.34 -22.89 16.90
CA ASN A 26 18.11 -21.65 16.95
C ASN A 26 18.03 -20.88 15.63
N PRO A 27 18.06 -19.52 15.64
CA PRO A 27 17.94 -18.71 14.43
C PRO A 27 19.29 -18.48 13.74
N THR A 28 19.93 -19.52 13.25
CA THR A 28 21.17 -19.39 12.44
C THR A 28 21.27 -20.41 11.29
N ASP A 29 20.16 -20.98 10.86
CA ASP A 29 20.20 -21.80 9.66
C ASP A 29 19.97 -20.93 8.43
N HIS A 30 21.09 -20.60 7.76
CA HIS A 30 21.10 -20.13 6.38
C HIS A 30 20.42 -21.20 5.51
N ALA A 31 19.30 -20.86 4.90
CA ALA A 31 18.63 -21.71 3.93
C ALA A 31 19.64 -22.08 2.83
N THR A 32 20.01 -23.35 2.77
CA THR A 32 20.87 -23.88 1.71
C THR A 32 20.03 -23.97 0.44
N MET A 33 20.24 -23.02 -0.45
CA MET A 33 19.58 -23.01 -1.77
C MET A 33 20.20 -24.09 -2.64
N SER A 34 19.43 -25.11 -2.99
CA SER A 34 19.83 -26.18 -3.90
C SER A 34 19.65 -25.78 -5.35
N HIS A 35 20.63 -26.09 -6.19
CA HIS A 35 20.55 -25.95 -7.64
C HIS A 35 19.42 -26.84 -8.20
N VAL A 36 18.53 -26.28 -9.02
CA VAL A 36 17.56 -27.06 -9.81
C VAL A 36 18.18 -27.42 -11.16
N GLN A 37 18.23 -28.72 -11.43
CA GLN A 37 18.40 -29.23 -12.78
C GLN A 37 17.03 -29.44 -13.39
N THR A 38 16.69 -28.72 -14.44
CA THR A 38 15.51 -29.03 -15.26
C THR A 38 15.80 -30.27 -16.09
N LYS A 39 15.04 -31.35 -15.91
CA LYS A 39 15.04 -32.45 -16.87
C LYS A 39 14.38 -31.98 -18.18
N PRO A 40 14.94 -32.32 -19.35
CA PRO A 40 14.29 -32.00 -20.60
C PRO A 40 12.98 -32.78 -20.72
N SER A 41 11.90 -32.07 -21.07
CA SER A 41 10.68 -32.74 -21.53
C SER A 41 10.88 -33.26 -22.97
N ASP A 42 10.41 -34.47 -23.24
CA ASP A 42 10.59 -35.17 -24.51
C ASP A 42 9.69 -34.66 -25.67
N ASP A 43 9.01 -33.55 -25.50
CA ASP A 43 7.90 -33.08 -26.33
C ASP A 43 8.18 -31.81 -27.16
N GLY A 44 9.44 -31.40 -27.30
CA GLY A 44 9.86 -30.41 -28.33
C GLY A 44 9.38 -28.99 -28.18
N GLU A 45 8.91 -28.59 -27.00
CA GLU A 45 8.55 -27.20 -26.68
C GLU A 45 9.78 -26.25 -26.67
N PRO A 46 9.62 -24.97 -27.05
CA PRO A 46 10.73 -24.05 -27.17
C PRO A 46 11.39 -23.84 -25.79
N ARG A 47 12.64 -24.24 -25.69
CA ARG A 47 13.46 -24.02 -24.49
C ARG A 47 13.72 -22.53 -24.35
N PHE A 48 13.26 -21.94 -23.26
CA PHE A 48 13.84 -20.66 -22.83
C PHE A 48 15.31 -20.90 -22.58
N ALA A 49 16.18 -20.11 -23.23
CA ALA A 49 17.60 -20.15 -22.97
C ALA A 49 17.82 -19.93 -21.47
N GLU A 50 18.54 -20.83 -20.81
CA GLU A 50 18.91 -20.64 -19.41
C GLU A 50 19.61 -19.31 -19.28
N PRO A 51 19.18 -18.41 -18.36
CA PRO A 51 19.96 -17.22 -18.08
C PRO A 51 21.31 -17.68 -17.54
N ALA A 52 22.39 -17.23 -18.16
CA ALA A 52 23.77 -17.66 -17.89
C ALA A 52 24.22 -17.50 -16.41
N GLU A 53 23.38 -16.98 -15.53
CA GLU A 53 23.63 -16.75 -14.11
C GLU A 53 22.38 -16.95 -13.23
N ALA A 54 21.65 -18.05 -13.34
CA ALA A 54 20.62 -18.35 -12.34
C ALA A 54 21.30 -18.64 -10.98
N ARG A 55 21.23 -17.69 -10.05
CA ARG A 55 21.91 -17.79 -8.73
C ARG A 55 21.23 -18.76 -7.76
N PHE A 56 19.95 -19.05 -7.97
CA PHE A 56 19.18 -20.03 -7.19
C PHE A 56 17.92 -20.48 -7.92
N CYS A 57 17.39 -21.59 -7.48
CA CYS A 57 16.18 -22.17 -8.04
C CYS A 57 15.30 -22.71 -6.90
N LEU A 58 14.00 -22.49 -7.00
CA LEU A 58 13.01 -22.97 -6.03
C LEU A 58 12.07 -23.95 -6.73
N THR A 59 11.82 -25.10 -6.07
CA THR A 59 10.74 -26.00 -6.47
C THR A 59 9.49 -25.62 -5.68
N THR A 60 8.36 -25.42 -6.38
CA THR A 60 7.11 -25.01 -5.77
C THR A 60 5.91 -25.61 -6.51
N ASP A 61 4.79 -25.74 -5.81
CA ASP A 61 3.54 -26.27 -6.37
C ASP A 61 2.76 -25.20 -7.15
N ALA A 62 3.05 -23.91 -6.91
CA ALA A 62 2.39 -22.80 -7.56
C ALA A 62 3.30 -21.59 -7.70
N VAL A 63 3.10 -20.79 -8.75
CA VAL A 63 3.78 -19.52 -8.97
C VAL A 63 2.75 -18.40 -9.08
N LEU A 64 2.90 -17.36 -8.25
CA LEU A 64 2.13 -16.14 -8.36
C LEU A 64 2.92 -15.10 -9.15
N VAL A 65 2.41 -14.70 -10.33
CA VAL A 65 2.97 -13.62 -11.14
C VAL A 65 2.26 -12.31 -10.77
N ALA A 66 2.98 -11.41 -10.08
CA ALA A 66 2.46 -10.14 -9.60
C ALA A 66 3.42 -8.99 -10.01
N THR A 67 3.75 -8.91 -11.31
CA THR A 67 4.79 -8.04 -11.88
C THR A 67 4.31 -6.64 -12.24
N GLY A 68 3.10 -6.26 -11.83
CA GLY A 68 2.53 -4.94 -12.08
C GLY A 68 1.36 -4.94 -13.05
N ARG A 69 1.06 -3.75 -13.58
CA ARG A 69 -0.07 -3.49 -14.48
C ARG A 69 0.39 -2.65 -15.66
N THR A 70 -0.24 -2.84 -16.79
CA THR A 70 -0.13 -1.97 -17.97
C THR A 70 -1.44 -1.21 -18.17
N PRO A 71 -1.40 0.04 -18.66
CA PRO A 71 -2.61 0.78 -19.02
C PRO A 71 -3.43 0.02 -20.06
N ASN A 72 -4.74 -0.07 -19.85
CA ASN A 72 -5.64 -0.74 -20.78
C ASN A 72 -6.15 0.27 -21.82
N VAL A 73 -5.39 0.45 -22.89
CA VAL A 73 -5.69 1.39 -23.98
C VAL A 73 -6.04 0.70 -25.30
N GLU A 74 -5.93 -0.62 -25.35
CA GLU A 74 -6.21 -1.43 -26.53
C GLU A 74 -7.68 -1.28 -26.96
N GLY A 75 -7.91 -1.11 -28.26
CA GLY A 75 -9.25 -0.96 -28.83
C GLY A 75 -9.91 0.42 -28.63
N LEU A 76 -9.25 1.37 -27.99
CA LEU A 76 -9.79 2.73 -27.80
C LEU A 76 -9.55 3.65 -29.01
N HIS A 77 -8.75 3.21 -29.99
CA HIS A 77 -8.43 3.99 -31.22
C HIS A 77 -7.96 5.42 -30.90
N LEU A 78 -7.12 5.58 -29.88
CA LEU A 78 -6.69 6.89 -29.35
C LEU A 78 -5.97 7.74 -30.38
N GLU A 79 -5.21 7.11 -31.28
CA GLU A 79 -4.53 7.77 -32.39
C GLU A 79 -5.51 8.46 -33.36
N ALA A 80 -6.68 7.86 -33.59
CA ALA A 80 -7.72 8.46 -34.46
C ALA A 80 -8.34 9.71 -33.82
N ALA A 81 -8.30 9.79 -32.49
CA ALA A 81 -8.75 10.96 -31.72
C ALA A 81 -7.64 12.01 -31.50
N GLY A 82 -6.41 11.75 -31.93
CA GLY A 82 -5.25 12.61 -31.70
C GLY A 82 -4.70 12.58 -30.27
N VAL A 83 -5.02 11.51 -29.52
CA VAL A 83 -4.53 11.29 -28.16
C VAL A 83 -3.21 10.53 -28.18
N GLU A 84 -2.17 11.14 -27.63
CA GLU A 84 -0.84 10.55 -27.52
C GLU A 84 -0.71 9.64 -26.28
N LEU A 85 0.15 8.64 -26.41
CA LEU A 85 0.57 7.80 -25.30
C LEU A 85 1.97 8.19 -24.81
N THR A 86 2.25 7.88 -23.56
CA THR A 86 3.61 7.92 -22.99
C THR A 86 4.44 6.72 -23.49
N GLU A 87 5.75 6.76 -23.28
CA GLU A 87 6.66 5.63 -23.59
C GLU A 87 6.26 4.33 -22.88
N ARG A 88 5.53 4.43 -21.77
CA ARG A 88 5.02 3.28 -20.99
C ARG A 88 3.60 2.85 -21.40
N GLY A 89 3.06 3.41 -22.48
CA GLY A 89 1.75 3.09 -23.02
C GLY A 89 0.56 3.71 -22.26
N ALA A 90 0.78 4.61 -21.31
CA ALA A 90 -0.29 5.34 -20.63
C ALA A 90 -0.75 6.53 -21.48
N VAL A 91 -1.99 6.96 -21.31
CA VAL A 91 -2.49 8.19 -21.94
C VAL A 91 -1.73 9.39 -21.39
N LYS A 92 -1.12 10.17 -22.27
CA LYS A 92 -0.38 11.37 -21.91
C LYS A 92 -1.33 12.49 -21.51
N VAL A 93 -1.13 13.05 -20.31
CA VAL A 93 -1.95 14.13 -19.76
C VAL A 93 -1.10 15.25 -19.17
N ASP A 94 -1.68 16.44 -19.08
CA ASP A 94 -1.13 17.57 -18.34
C ASP A 94 -1.55 17.52 -16.85
N GLU A 95 -1.20 18.56 -16.08
CA GLU A 95 -1.54 18.67 -14.66
C GLU A 95 -3.04 18.83 -14.37
N LEU A 96 -3.82 19.14 -15.39
CA LEU A 96 -5.29 19.23 -15.37
C LEU A 96 -5.95 17.95 -15.92
N LEU A 97 -5.15 16.91 -16.18
CA LEU A 97 -5.58 15.63 -16.75
C LEU A 97 -6.15 15.73 -18.18
N ARG A 98 -5.84 16.82 -18.89
CA ARG A 98 -6.19 16.98 -20.30
C ARG A 98 -5.23 16.15 -21.13
N THR A 99 -5.76 15.47 -22.13
CA THR A 99 -4.95 14.75 -23.12
C THR A 99 -4.36 15.73 -24.15
N THR A 100 -3.65 15.21 -25.14
CA THR A 100 -3.15 16.00 -26.29
C THR A 100 -4.25 16.41 -27.26
N ALA A 101 -5.44 15.79 -27.18
CA ALA A 101 -6.62 16.15 -27.97
C ALA A 101 -7.52 17.10 -27.17
N ALA A 102 -8.12 18.08 -27.86
CA ALA A 102 -9.06 19.01 -27.23
C ALA A 102 -10.30 18.28 -26.69
N ASP A 103 -10.80 18.74 -25.54
CA ASP A 103 -12.01 18.25 -24.89
C ASP A 103 -11.99 16.76 -24.51
N ILE A 104 -10.79 16.17 -24.37
CA ILE A 104 -10.60 14.79 -23.91
C ILE A 104 -9.70 14.80 -22.67
N TRP A 105 -10.17 14.15 -21.60
CA TRP A 105 -9.43 13.93 -20.35
C TRP A 105 -9.20 12.44 -20.11
N ALA A 106 -8.13 12.09 -19.39
CA ALA A 106 -7.88 10.72 -18.98
C ALA A 106 -7.63 10.63 -17.46
N LEU A 107 -8.45 9.85 -16.78
CA LEU A 107 -8.53 9.74 -15.33
C LEU A 107 -8.18 8.33 -14.87
N GLY A 108 -7.58 8.21 -13.67
CA GLY A 108 -7.26 6.94 -13.04
C GLY A 108 -6.08 6.23 -13.69
N ASP A 109 -6.03 4.91 -13.56
CA ASP A 109 -4.87 4.08 -13.92
C ASP A 109 -4.40 4.24 -15.38
N VAL A 110 -5.30 4.63 -16.27
CA VAL A 110 -5.02 4.78 -17.71
C VAL A 110 -4.03 5.91 -18.02
N ASN A 111 -3.93 6.93 -17.15
CA ASN A 111 -3.00 8.04 -17.32
C ASN A 111 -1.58 7.76 -16.77
N GLY A 112 -1.35 6.57 -16.19
CA GLY A 112 -0.05 6.15 -15.68
C GLY A 112 0.36 6.77 -14.34
N GLY A 113 -0.54 7.48 -13.66
CA GLY A 113 -0.37 8.01 -12.30
C GLY A 113 -0.41 6.92 -11.23
N PRO A 114 -0.46 7.29 -9.93
CA PRO A 114 -0.58 6.32 -8.85
C PRO A 114 -1.86 5.49 -8.98
N GLN A 115 -1.72 4.16 -9.02
CA GLN A 115 -2.81 3.22 -9.30
C GLN A 115 -3.61 2.88 -8.04
N HIS A 116 -4.42 3.83 -7.58
CA HIS A 116 -5.28 3.68 -6.41
C HIS A 116 -6.69 4.22 -6.69
N THR A 117 -7.72 3.56 -6.19
CA THR A 117 -9.12 3.97 -6.36
C THR A 117 -9.38 5.40 -5.89
N TYR A 118 -8.78 5.80 -4.77
CA TYR A 118 -8.94 7.16 -4.24
C TYR A 118 -8.19 8.22 -5.08
N ILE A 119 -7.17 7.84 -5.84
CA ILE A 119 -6.53 8.72 -6.83
C ILE A 119 -7.46 8.91 -8.04
N SER A 120 -8.10 7.85 -8.51
CA SER A 120 -9.10 7.94 -9.57
C SER A 120 -10.28 8.86 -9.17
N LEU A 121 -10.74 8.77 -7.91
CA LEU A 121 -11.74 9.71 -7.37
C LEU A 121 -11.22 11.15 -7.30
N ASP A 122 -9.94 11.34 -6.96
CA ASP A 122 -9.35 12.67 -6.90
C ASP A 122 -9.10 13.25 -8.31
N ASP A 123 -8.76 12.41 -9.29
CA ASP A 123 -8.72 12.79 -10.70
C ASP A 123 -10.07 13.34 -11.19
N TYR A 124 -11.18 12.71 -10.76
CA TYR A 124 -12.51 13.25 -11.00
C TYR A 124 -12.64 14.70 -10.47
N ARG A 125 -12.14 14.99 -9.26
CA ARG A 125 -12.20 16.35 -8.70
C ARG A 125 -11.41 17.35 -9.53
N VAL A 126 -10.24 16.93 -10.08
CA VAL A 126 -9.44 17.75 -10.99
C VAL A 126 -10.25 18.12 -12.22
N VAL A 127 -10.83 17.14 -12.90
CA VAL A 127 -11.62 17.37 -14.12
C VAL A 127 -12.90 18.15 -13.81
N TRP A 128 -13.61 17.78 -12.75
CA TRP A 128 -14.85 18.45 -12.36
C TRP A 128 -14.66 19.93 -12.05
N SER A 129 -13.53 20.31 -11.42
CA SER A 129 -13.23 21.71 -11.11
C SER A 129 -13.13 22.58 -12.37
N GLN A 130 -12.67 22.00 -13.49
CA GLN A 130 -12.61 22.69 -14.78
C GLN A 130 -13.98 22.78 -15.44
N LEU A 131 -14.71 21.66 -15.49
CA LEU A 131 -16.04 21.59 -16.13
C LEU A 131 -17.08 22.46 -15.41
N ASN A 132 -16.90 22.66 -14.10
CA ASN A 132 -17.80 23.48 -13.28
C ASN A 132 -17.42 24.97 -13.28
N GLY A 133 -16.49 25.40 -14.14
CA GLY A 133 -16.14 26.81 -14.33
C GLY A 133 -15.43 27.45 -13.13
N SER A 134 -14.60 26.70 -12.41
CA SER A 134 -13.78 27.25 -11.33
C SER A 134 -12.75 28.25 -11.87
N ASP A 135 -12.67 29.45 -11.29
CA ASP A 135 -11.64 30.45 -11.61
C ASP A 135 -10.21 29.94 -11.29
N ARG A 136 -10.10 29.02 -10.35
CA ARG A 136 -8.88 28.32 -9.98
C ARG A 136 -9.13 26.81 -9.97
N PRO A 137 -8.95 26.13 -11.11
CA PRO A 137 -9.12 24.69 -11.16
C PRO A 137 -8.15 23.95 -10.22
N TYR A 138 -8.64 22.92 -9.57
CA TYR A 138 -7.81 21.98 -8.80
C TYR A 138 -6.96 21.16 -9.78
N THR A 139 -5.69 20.91 -9.41
CA THR A 139 -4.72 20.21 -10.26
C THR A 139 -4.11 19.00 -9.52
N VAL A 140 -3.46 18.11 -10.24
CA VAL A 140 -2.71 16.99 -9.62
C VAL A 140 -1.57 17.49 -8.72
N LYS A 141 -1.06 18.70 -8.91
CA LYS A 141 -0.03 19.33 -8.07
C LYS A 141 -0.57 19.80 -6.71
N ASP A 142 -1.87 20.01 -6.61
CA ASP A 142 -2.50 20.38 -5.33
C ASP A 142 -2.66 19.18 -4.39
N ARG A 143 -2.44 17.96 -4.87
CA ARG A 143 -2.41 16.75 -4.06
C ARG A 143 -1.20 16.75 -3.13
N LYS A 144 -1.45 16.92 -1.86
CA LYS A 144 -0.40 16.81 -0.85
C LYS A 144 -0.48 15.46 -0.14
N HIS A 145 0.67 14.96 0.31
CA HIS A 145 0.78 13.86 1.25
C HIS A 145 -0.16 12.69 0.97
N VAL A 146 -0.11 12.14 -0.25
CA VAL A 146 -0.95 10.99 -0.64
C VAL A 146 -0.56 9.78 0.20
N PRO A 147 -1.46 9.25 1.03
CA PRO A 147 -1.18 8.05 1.82
C PRO A 147 -1.28 6.80 0.93
N SER A 148 -0.66 5.72 1.36
CA SER A 148 -0.84 4.41 0.73
C SER A 148 -0.94 3.32 1.79
N SER A 149 -1.73 2.28 1.50
CA SER A 149 -1.90 1.13 2.38
C SER A 149 -1.80 -0.17 1.60
N THR A 150 -1.10 -1.13 2.17
CA THR A 150 -1.03 -2.51 1.70
C THR A 150 -1.76 -3.39 2.71
N PHE A 151 -2.81 -4.06 2.27
CA PHE A 151 -3.71 -4.83 3.13
C PHE A 151 -3.19 -6.26 3.32
N LEU A 152 -2.15 -6.38 4.14
CA LEU A 152 -1.60 -7.65 4.62
C LEU A 152 -2.41 -8.16 5.83
N ALA A 153 -2.05 -9.32 6.38
CA ALA A 153 -2.60 -9.80 7.66
C ALA A 153 -2.41 -8.77 8.79
N THR A 154 -1.24 -8.12 8.85
CA THR A 154 -1.02 -6.88 9.58
C THR A 154 -0.83 -5.78 8.55
N PRO A 155 -1.78 -4.85 8.37
CA PRO A 155 -1.70 -3.84 7.32
C PRO A 155 -0.48 -2.92 7.48
N TYR A 156 0.10 -2.55 6.34
CA TYR A 156 1.16 -1.54 6.28
C TYR A 156 0.64 -0.29 5.59
N SER A 157 0.77 0.85 6.26
CA SER A 157 0.36 2.14 5.73
C SER A 157 1.47 3.17 5.85
N ARG A 158 1.57 4.06 4.86
CA ARG A 158 2.55 5.15 4.88
C ARG A 158 1.98 6.44 4.32
N VAL A 159 2.58 7.56 4.78
CA VAL A 159 2.41 8.89 4.19
C VAL A 159 3.72 9.66 4.30
N GLY A 160 4.03 10.50 3.32
CA GLY A 160 5.25 11.31 3.32
C GLY A 160 6.53 10.48 3.18
N LEU A 161 7.64 11.01 3.72
CA LEU A 161 8.99 10.48 3.55
C LEU A 161 9.30 9.33 4.53
N ASN A 162 10.05 8.34 4.06
CA ASN A 162 10.73 7.38 4.94
C ASN A 162 12.15 7.88 5.28
N GLU A 163 12.87 7.15 6.16
CA GLU A 163 14.24 7.51 6.58
C GLU A 163 15.21 7.65 5.41
N ARG A 164 15.13 6.75 4.43
CA ARG A 164 16.02 6.77 3.26
C ARG A 164 15.75 8.01 2.39
N GLU A 165 14.48 8.34 2.19
CA GLU A 165 14.04 9.49 1.41
C GLU A 165 14.39 10.81 2.13
N ALA A 166 14.15 10.91 3.45
CA ALA A 166 14.52 12.08 4.25
C ALA A 166 16.05 12.30 4.27
N LYS A 167 16.83 11.22 4.40
CA LYS A 167 18.29 11.27 4.33
C LYS A 167 18.78 11.71 2.94
N ALA A 168 18.18 11.17 1.88
CA ALA A 168 18.55 11.53 0.51
C ALA A 168 18.21 13.01 0.19
N ALA A 169 17.16 13.55 0.81
CA ALA A 169 16.78 14.96 0.73
C ALA A 169 17.64 15.89 1.62
N GLY A 170 18.60 15.36 2.39
CA GLY A 170 19.48 16.16 3.26
C GLY A 170 18.78 16.82 4.44
N LEU A 171 17.61 16.29 4.85
CA LEU A 171 16.82 16.87 5.93
C LEU A 171 17.41 16.51 7.29
N ASP A 172 17.33 17.44 8.26
CA ASP A 172 17.64 17.16 9.67
C ASP A 172 16.38 16.68 10.38
N TYR A 173 16.37 15.42 10.80
CA TYR A 173 15.19 14.77 11.36
C TYR A 173 15.51 13.90 12.57
N VAL A 174 14.47 13.59 13.32
CA VAL A 174 14.45 12.52 14.31
C VAL A 174 13.49 11.42 13.86
N VAL A 175 13.82 10.17 14.23
CA VAL A 175 12.97 9.02 13.99
C VAL A 175 12.32 8.62 15.31
N LYS A 176 11.01 8.65 15.34
CA LYS A 176 10.19 8.13 16.43
C LYS A 176 9.75 6.70 16.12
N ARG A 177 9.73 5.84 17.11
CA ARG A 177 9.34 4.42 16.96
C ARG A 177 8.50 3.99 18.15
N LEU A 178 7.41 3.26 17.85
CA LEU A 178 6.53 2.67 18.85
C LEU A 178 6.24 1.21 18.46
N PRO A 179 6.70 0.21 19.23
CA PRO A 179 6.27 -1.17 19.03
C PRO A 179 4.75 -1.29 19.25
N VAL A 180 4.04 -1.99 18.35
CA VAL A 180 2.59 -2.17 18.46
C VAL A 180 2.20 -2.95 19.72
N ALA A 181 3.10 -3.79 20.22
CA ALA A 181 2.94 -4.47 21.51
C ALA A 181 2.77 -3.52 22.72
N ALA A 182 3.17 -2.24 22.61
CA ALA A 182 2.94 -1.24 23.64
C ALA A 182 1.56 -0.58 23.55
N VAL A 183 0.78 -0.82 22.48
CA VAL A 183 -0.53 -0.21 22.25
C VAL A 183 -1.63 -0.98 22.95
N PRO A 184 -2.36 -0.41 23.94
CA PRO A 184 -3.38 -1.13 24.71
C PRO A 184 -4.47 -1.77 23.84
N LYS A 185 -4.98 -1.06 22.85
CA LYS A 185 -6.00 -1.59 21.94
C LYS A 185 -5.51 -2.79 21.13
N ALA A 186 -4.26 -2.78 20.68
CA ALA A 186 -3.68 -3.91 19.96
C ALA A 186 -3.60 -5.18 20.85
N GLN A 187 -3.31 -5.00 22.13
CA GLN A 187 -3.36 -6.08 23.11
C GLN A 187 -4.79 -6.64 23.30
N VAL A 188 -5.78 -5.75 23.46
CA VAL A 188 -7.20 -6.14 23.55
C VAL A 188 -7.65 -6.92 22.32
N MET A 189 -7.20 -6.51 21.13
CA MET A 189 -7.50 -7.18 19.86
C MET A 189 -6.66 -8.44 19.63
N ARG A 190 -5.69 -8.75 20.49
CA ARG A 190 -4.70 -9.84 20.31
C ARG A 190 -3.95 -9.73 18.97
N ARG A 191 -3.63 -8.51 18.57
CA ARG A 191 -2.90 -8.18 17.34
C ARG A 191 -1.73 -7.24 17.65
N PRO A 192 -0.78 -7.65 18.52
CA PRO A 192 0.32 -6.82 19.00
C PRO A 192 1.48 -6.70 18.00
N ASP A 193 1.39 -7.39 16.86
CA ASP A 193 2.49 -7.46 15.90
C ASP A 193 2.63 -6.16 15.13
N GLY A 194 3.88 -5.69 15.04
CA GLY A 194 4.24 -4.58 14.18
C GLY A 194 5.03 -3.48 14.85
N LEU A 195 5.24 -2.40 14.07
CA LEU A 195 6.02 -1.23 14.46
C LEU A 195 5.41 0.00 13.80
N MET A 196 5.18 1.03 14.58
CA MET A 196 4.87 2.37 14.09
C MET A 196 6.14 3.21 14.08
N LYS A 197 6.33 3.97 13.00
CA LYS A 197 7.49 4.85 12.85
C LYS A 197 7.07 6.20 12.27
N ALA A 198 7.63 7.29 12.79
CA ALA A 198 7.43 8.63 12.27
C ALA A 198 8.78 9.32 12.06
N ILE A 199 8.83 10.19 11.06
CA ILE A 199 9.96 11.06 10.73
C ILE A 199 9.52 12.48 11.02
N VAL A 200 10.23 13.14 11.93
CA VAL A 200 9.90 14.50 12.39
C VAL A 200 11.10 15.40 12.16
N GLU A 201 10.89 16.55 11.54
CA GLU A 201 11.94 17.57 11.34
C GLU A 201 12.38 18.14 12.69
N ARG A 202 13.69 18.13 12.94
CA ARG A 202 14.23 18.42 14.27
C ARG A 202 13.93 19.84 14.75
N ASN A 203 14.07 20.81 13.87
CA ASN A 203 14.02 22.22 14.25
C ASN A 203 12.60 22.79 14.30
N THR A 204 11.69 22.27 13.49
CA THR A 204 10.31 22.78 13.37
C THR A 204 9.28 21.90 14.05
N GLY A 205 9.60 20.63 14.31
CA GLY A 205 8.63 19.63 14.75
C GLY A 205 7.65 19.19 13.67
N ARG A 206 7.85 19.59 12.40
CA ARG A 206 6.98 19.22 11.30
C ARG A 206 7.05 17.72 11.04
N ILE A 207 5.91 17.09 10.79
CA ILE A 207 5.83 15.69 10.42
C ILE A 207 6.26 15.56 8.95
N LEU A 208 7.37 14.86 8.69
CA LEU A 208 7.87 14.60 7.35
C LEU A 208 7.29 13.32 6.75
N GLY A 209 6.89 12.39 7.60
CA GLY A 209 6.25 11.16 7.18
C GLY A 209 6.02 10.17 8.31
N ALA A 210 5.19 9.17 8.03
CA ALA A 210 4.93 8.06 8.95
C ALA A 210 4.77 6.73 8.18
N MET A 211 5.18 5.66 8.84
CA MET A 211 5.05 4.28 8.38
C MET A 211 4.51 3.44 9.52
N LEU A 212 3.33 2.87 9.33
CA LEU A 212 2.59 2.14 10.35
C LEU A 212 2.39 0.70 9.87
N LEU A 213 3.09 -0.24 10.45
CA LEU A 213 2.81 -1.67 10.32
C LEU A 213 2.04 -2.08 11.58
N SER A 214 0.72 -2.06 11.52
CA SER A 214 -0.15 -2.35 12.68
C SER A 214 -1.57 -2.65 12.24
N VAL A 215 -2.31 -3.33 13.09
CA VAL A 215 -3.77 -3.41 12.94
C VAL A 215 -4.36 -2.00 12.79
N GLU A 216 -5.35 -1.83 11.92
CA GLU A 216 -6.02 -0.54 11.61
C GLU A 216 -5.10 0.60 11.15
N SER A 217 -3.87 0.30 10.71
CA SER A 217 -2.95 1.35 10.22
C SER A 217 -3.52 2.17 9.06
N HIS A 218 -4.36 1.56 8.22
CA HIS A 218 -5.03 2.19 7.08
C HIS A 218 -6.05 3.26 7.48
N GLU A 219 -6.60 3.20 8.70
CA GLU A 219 -7.44 4.25 9.27
C GLU A 219 -6.58 5.33 9.95
N VAL A 220 -5.62 4.90 10.77
CA VAL A 220 -4.77 5.80 11.57
C VAL A 220 -3.89 6.70 10.70
N ILE A 221 -3.41 6.20 9.56
CA ILE A 221 -2.55 6.97 8.65
C ILE A 221 -3.24 8.24 8.13
N ASN A 222 -4.57 8.25 8.01
CA ASN A 222 -5.34 9.40 7.56
C ASN A 222 -5.31 10.56 8.56
N ILE A 223 -5.18 10.25 9.87
CA ILE A 223 -5.02 11.28 10.91
C ILE A 223 -3.65 11.98 10.75
N VAL A 224 -2.60 11.18 10.52
CA VAL A 224 -1.26 11.73 10.26
C VAL A 224 -1.25 12.57 8.98
N LYS A 225 -1.89 12.06 7.91
CA LYS A 225 -2.05 12.82 6.65
C LYS A 225 -2.74 14.16 6.87
N LEU A 226 -3.84 14.17 7.62
CA LEU A 226 -4.57 15.42 7.93
C LEU A 226 -3.68 16.42 8.66
N ALA A 227 -2.92 15.95 9.68
CA ALA A 227 -1.98 16.81 10.40
C ALA A 227 -0.90 17.38 9.46
N MET A 228 -0.38 16.57 8.54
CA MET A 228 0.61 17.01 7.54
C MET A 228 0.01 18.01 6.54
N ASP A 229 -1.23 17.82 6.08
CA ASP A 229 -1.90 18.74 5.16
C ASP A 229 -2.16 20.13 5.78
N LEU A 230 -2.37 20.15 7.10
CA LEU A 230 -2.56 21.37 7.88
C LEU A 230 -1.24 21.98 8.37
N ASP A 231 -0.09 21.41 7.97
CA ASP A 231 1.23 21.79 8.48
C ASP A 231 1.31 21.79 10.03
N ALA A 232 0.50 20.95 10.68
CA ALA A 232 0.48 20.83 12.13
C ALA A 232 1.77 20.16 12.64
N PRO A 233 2.39 20.68 13.72
CA PRO A 233 3.56 20.06 14.31
C PRO A 233 3.21 18.71 14.95
N ALA A 234 4.22 17.84 15.10
CA ALA A 234 4.08 16.53 15.76
C ALA A 234 3.47 16.61 17.18
N SER A 235 3.72 17.73 17.89
CA SER A 235 3.11 17.99 19.19
C SER A 235 1.59 18.04 19.15
N THR A 236 0.98 18.41 18.02
CA THR A 236 -0.49 18.38 17.88
C THR A 236 -1.03 16.98 18.08
N LEU A 237 -0.41 15.96 17.48
CA LEU A 237 -0.83 14.56 17.65
C LEU A 237 -0.37 13.99 18.99
N ARG A 238 0.79 14.42 19.51
CA ARG A 238 1.27 14.03 20.84
C ARG A 238 0.32 14.45 21.95
N ASP A 239 -0.21 15.66 21.86
CA ASP A 239 -0.99 16.28 22.94
C ASP A 239 -2.52 16.20 22.71
N MET A 240 -2.94 15.62 21.58
CA MET A 240 -4.36 15.44 21.24
C MET A 240 -5.04 14.46 22.19
N VAL A 241 -6.28 14.75 22.58
CA VAL A 241 -7.12 13.81 23.33
C VAL A 241 -7.79 12.83 22.36
N PHE A 242 -7.41 11.56 22.45
CA PHE A 242 -8.03 10.47 21.71
C PHE A 242 -9.03 9.69 22.57
N THR A 243 -9.99 9.04 21.94
CA THR A 243 -10.85 8.07 22.63
C THR A 243 -10.04 6.83 23.01
N HIS A 244 -10.34 6.24 24.18
CA HIS A 244 -9.67 5.05 24.70
C HIS A 244 -10.67 3.86 24.84
N PRO A 245 -10.29 2.60 24.49
CA PRO A 245 -9.04 2.22 23.83
C PRO A 245 -9.16 2.23 22.31
N THR A 246 -8.22 2.85 21.61
CA THR A 246 -8.15 2.89 20.15
C THR A 246 -6.72 2.64 19.66
N ILE A 247 -6.55 2.31 18.37
CA ILE A 247 -5.20 2.29 17.79
C ILE A 247 -4.72 3.73 17.52
N ALA A 248 -5.64 4.66 17.27
CA ALA A 248 -5.29 6.06 17.00
C ALA A 248 -4.61 6.76 18.19
N GLU A 249 -4.97 6.43 19.43
CA GLU A 249 -4.32 7.03 20.63
C GLU A 249 -2.82 6.72 20.72
N ALA A 250 -2.35 5.66 20.03
CA ALA A 250 -0.92 5.35 19.93
C ALA A 250 -0.11 6.50 19.29
N LEU A 251 -0.76 7.43 18.59
CA LEU A 251 -0.10 8.62 18.05
C LEU A 251 0.44 9.53 19.16
N ASN A 252 -0.17 9.57 20.36
CA ASN A 252 0.39 10.30 21.50
C ASN A 252 1.80 9.77 21.82
N ASP A 253 1.94 8.47 21.98
CA ASP A 253 3.22 7.83 22.34
C ASP A 253 4.21 7.83 21.18
N LEU A 254 3.73 7.66 19.95
CA LEU A 254 4.58 7.69 18.76
C LEU A 254 5.28 9.04 18.58
N PHE A 255 4.58 10.14 18.90
CA PHE A 255 5.10 11.50 18.75
C PHE A 255 5.65 12.11 20.06
N ALA A 256 5.68 11.34 21.15
CA ALA A 256 6.22 11.75 22.44
C ALA A 256 7.73 12.07 22.42
#